data_40055de7da3ae27d070faa5a0074b807
#
_entry.id   40055de7da3ae27d070faa5a0074b807
#
_cell.length_a   1.000
_cell.length_b   1.000
_cell.length_c   1.000
_cell.angle_alpha   90.00
_cell.angle_beta   90.00
_cell.angle_gamma   90.00
#
_symmetry.space_group_name_H-M   'P 1'
#
loop_
_entity.id
_entity.type
_entity.pdbx_description
1 polymer ?
#
loop_
_entity_poly.entity_id
_entity_poly.type
_entity_poly.pdbx_seq_one_letter_code
_entity_poly.pdbx_strand_id
1 'polypeptide(L)'
;MSTCIYLGALARLAASITLISSGAVRAITRLADPVMKLRFDRGTILLGEPPSGVNLATAPGVLWDRRVRAFRAPAGKYAALKHWLRAAGVQFADIASRPRSVADTWSSIDLRPYQEAALSAWELAQHRGVVALPTGSGKTRLALAAMRRTQLSALCLVPTRVLLDQWSRELAAVYRGPIGCYGDGVRRLAAVTVATFEAAYRHMHELGGHFDLLVVDEVHHFGGGLRDESLEMAIADSRLGLTATPPRDGRAVTRLGELVGPTVFELAVADLAGGLLASFDAMTLYLDLSSEERTAYTIQSAIFTAVFATFRREAPGASWADFSKHAAGSAAGRRALAAWREMRRLLSFTASKRRALRSLLGRHRDSRVLVFTADNDTAYAIAREYLVMPLTCDIGRQERDDVLQRFRRGDLRTLVSARVLNEGLDVPDADIAIVVGGALGEREHVQRIGRLLRPSEGKRAIAYELVTRNTVEVGQARRRSRGLVTRSSPQL
;
A
#
# COMPACT_ATOMS: atom_id res chain seq x y z
N MET A 1 20.31 31.28 -85.14
CA MET A 1 20.12 32.59 -84.37
C MET A 1 19.07 32.36 -83.32
N SER A 2 19.46 31.87 -82.14
CA SER A 2 18.59 31.78 -80.97
C SER A 2 19.33 31.36 -79.72
N THR A 3 20.51 31.94 -79.41
CA THR A 3 21.26 31.56 -78.16
C THR A 3 21.80 32.77 -77.43
N CYS A 4 21.40 34.01 -77.73
CA CYS A 4 21.98 35.22 -77.12
C CYS A 4 21.01 36.04 -76.28
N ILE A 5 19.75 35.61 -76.03
CA ILE A 5 18.74 36.39 -75.25
C ILE A 5 18.57 35.87 -73.84
N TYR A 6 19.10 34.70 -73.47
CA TYR A 6 18.93 34.11 -72.17
C TYR A 6 20.00 34.47 -71.10
N LEU A 7 21.13 35.02 -71.48
CA LEU A 7 22.23 35.36 -70.60
C LEU A 7 22.05 36.76 -69.91
N GLY A 8 21.24 37.61 -70.51
CA GLY A 8 20.97 38.95 -69.93
C GLY A 8 19.92 38.99 -68.78
N ALA A 9 19.04 37.97 -68.72
CA ALA A 9 18.01 37.88 -67.68
C ALA A 9 18.51 37.25 -66.42
N LEU A 10 19.47 36.34 -66.45
CA LEU A 10 20.08 35.70 -65.30
C LEU A 10 21.04 36.63 -64.53
N ALA A 11 21.70 37.56 -65.18
CA ALA A 11 22.60 38.51 -64.51
C ALA A 11 21.84 39.62 -63.74
N ARG A 12 20.61 39.98 -64.12
CA ARG A 12 19.77 40.91 -63.36
C ARG A 12 19.01 40.26 -62.19
N LEU A 13 18.74 38.97 -62.23
CA LEU A 13 18.20 38.23 -61.12
C LEU A 13 19.27 37.95 -60.02
N ALA A 14 20.52 37.74 -60.40
CA ALA A 14 21.61 37.51 -59.40
C ALA A 14 21.95 38.79 -58.62
N ALA A 15 21.88 40.00 -59.22
CA ALA A 15 22.17 41.22 -58.53
C ALA A 15 21.03 41.68 -57.57
N SER A 16 19.78 41.27 -57.80
CA SER A 16 18.64 41.56 -56.89
C SER A 16 18.56 40.59 -55.71
N ILE A 17 19.15 39.42 -55.82
CA ILE A 17 19.20 38.44 -54.73
C ILE A 17 20.32 38.76 -53.71
N THR A 18 21.37 39.46 -54.15
CA THR A 18 22.52 39.78 -53.25
C THR A 18 22.27 40.99 -52.36
N LEU A 19 21.27 41.86 -52.65
CA LEU A 19 20.95 43.03 -51.81
C LEU A 19 19.80 42.77 -50.83
N ILE A 20 19.07 41.65 -50.95
CA ILE A 20 18.04 41.26 -49.98
C ILE A 20 18.64 40.32 -48.88
N SER A 21 19.82 39.78 -49.11
CA SER A 21 20.42 38.80 -48.16
C SER A 21 21.14 39.41 -46.96
N SER A 22 21.56 40.67 -46.96
CA SER A 22 22.29 41.25 -45.82
C SER A 22 21.39 41.85 -44.75
N GLY A 23 20.14 42.14 -45.02
CA GLY A 23 19.16 42.65 -44.06
C GLY A 23 18.28 41.52 -43.47
N ALA A 24 17.91 40.53 -44.28
CA ALA A 24 17.06 39.45 -43.87
C ALA A 24 17.82 38.32 -43.13
N VAL A 25 19.10 38.11 -43.38
CA VAL A 25 19.95 37.16 -42.64
C VAL A 25 20.26 37.62 -41.24
N ARG A 26 20.19 38.94 -40.93
CA ARG A 26 20.26 39.43 -39.53
C ARG A 26 18.95 39.35 -38.78
N ALA A 27 17.81 39.09 -39.43
CA ALA A 27 16.52 38.91 -38.77
C ALA A 27 16.17 37.43 -38.54
N ILE A 28 16.88 36.46 -39.15
CA ILE A 28 16.59 35.01 -39.04
C ILE A 28 17.57 34.31 -38.10
N THR A 29 18.65 34.93 -37.68
CA THR A 29 19.48 34.47 -36.55
C THR A 29 19.10 35.16 -35.24
N ARG A 30 17.81 35.27 -34.91
CA ARG A 30 17.44 35.07 -33.52
C ARG A 30 17.69 33.58 -33.27
N LEU A 31 18.86 33.30 -32.71
CA LEU A 31 19.11 32.02 -32.04
C LEU A 31 17.83 31.68 -31.29
N ALA A 32 17.15 30.62 -31.71
CA ALA A 32 16.05 30.09 -30.94
C ALA A 32 16.59 29.94 -29.53
N ASP A 33 16.06 30.67 -28.59
CA ASP A 33 16.47 30.55 -27.18
C ASP A 33 16.53 29.06 -26.87
N PRO A 34 17.61 28.57 -26.26
CA PRO A 34 17.75 27.14 -26.06
C PRO A 34 16.55 26.65 -25.27
N VAL A 35 15.71 25.80 -25.92
CA VAL A 35 14.49 25.28 -25.31
C VAL A 35 14.88 24.56 -24.04
N MET A 36 14.45 25.04 -22.89
CA MET A 36 14.74 24.43 -21.61
C MET A 36 14.34 22.95 -21.61
N LYS A 37 15.22 22.05 -21.15
CA LYS A 37 14.96 20.60 -21.15
C LYS A 37 14.64 20.13 -19.74
N LEU A 38 13.57 19.35 -19.61
CA LEU A 38 13.27 18.59 -18.39
C LEU A 38 13.74 17.16 -18.57
N ARG A 39 14.62 16.67 -17.69
CA ARG A 39 15.16 15.31 -17.75
C ARG A 39 15.04 14.63 -16.39
N PHE A 40 14.58 13.38 -16.36
CA PHE A 40 14.63 12.55 -15.18
C PHE A 40 16.08 12.12 -14.90
N ASP A 41 16.52 12.29 -13.67
CA ASP A 41 17.82 11.87 -13.20
C ASP A 41 17.74 11.39 -11.76
N ARG A 42 17.86 10.09 -11.57
CA ARG A 42 17.96 9.41 -10.25
C ARG A 42 16.91 9.87 -9.23
N GLY A 43 15.63 9.86 -9.60
CA GLY A 43 14.53 10.24 -8.71
C GLY A 43 14.27 11.74 -8.62
N THR A 44 14.92 12.55 -9.47
CA THR A 44 14.70 13.98 -9.56
C THR A 44 14.54 14.43 -11.01
N ILE A 45 14.03 15.66 -11.21
CA ILE A 45 13.97 16.31 -12.50
C ILE A 45 15.09 17.34 -12.55
N LEU A 46 15.98 17.20 -13.54
CA LEU A 46 16.95 18.22 -13.91
C LEU A 46 16.29 19.19 -14.89
N LEU A 47 16.47 20.47 -14.63
CA LEU A 47 16.04 21.56 -15.50
C LEU A 47 17.25 22.16 -16.20
N GLY A 48 17.17 22.29 -17.51
CA GLY A 48 18.15 23.04 -18.31
C GLY A 48 18.15 24.54 -17.94
N GLU A 49 18.97 25.31 -18.66
CA GLU A 49 19.06 26.75 -18.44
C GLU A 49 17.70 27.42 -18.68
N PRO A 50 17.24 28.26 -17.73
CA PRO A 50 15.96 28.98 -17.89
C PRO A 50 16.10 30.07 -18.93
N PRO A 51 15.00 30.40 -19.64
CA PRO A 51 14.98 31.61 -20.46
C PRO A 51 15.24 32.88 -19.65
N SER A 52 15.72 33.91 -20.29
CA SER A 52 15.98 35.23 -19.68
C SER A 52 14.74 35.74 -18.93
N GLY A 53 14.90 36.13 -17.67
CA GLY A 53 13.83 36.71 -16.84
C GLY A 53 12.99 35.71 -16.06
N VAL A 54 13.23 34.39 -16.17
CA VAL A 54 12.51 33.34 -15.41
C VAL A 54 13.29 32.99 -14.14
N ASN A 55 12.69 33.24 -12.98
CA ASN A 55 13.27 32.84 -11.69
C ASN A 55 12.78 31.45 -11.28
N LEU A 56 13.57 30.41 -11.56
CA LEU A 56 13.25 29.02 -11.19
C LEU A 56 13.23 28.77 -9.68
N ALA A 57 13.77 29.64 -8.85
CA ALA A 57 13.72 29.46 -7.39
C ALA A 57 12.28 29.55 -6.82
N THR A 58 11.34 30.11 -7.56
CA THR A 58 9.92 30.18 -7.19
C THR A 58 9.11 28.97 -7.68
N ALA A 59 9.71 28.11 -8.50
CA ALA A 59 9.06 26.91 -9.01
C ALA A 59 8.95 25.80 -7.92
N PRO A 60 7.92 24.96 -7.99
CA PRO A 60 7.65 23.95 -6.96
C PRO A 60 8.82 22.99 -6.70
N GLY A 61 9.47 23.11 -5.54
CA GLY A 61 10.55 22.23 -5.09
C GLY A 61 11.87 22.37 -5.87
N VAL A 62 12.03 23.39 -6.68
CA VAL A 62 13.24 23.62 -7.46
C VAL A 62 14.36 24.21 -6.59
N LEU A 63 15.52 23.59 -6.63
CA LEU A 63 16.73 24.03 -5.95
C LEU A 63 17.91 24.00 -6.92
N TRP A 64 18.90 24.90 -6.70
CA TRP A 64 20.15 24.87 -7.43
C TRP A 64 21.10 23.82 -6.85
N ASP A 65 21.47 22.81 -7.63
CA ASP A 65 22.47 21.80 -7.23
C ASP A 65 23.85 22.20 -7.77
N ARG A 66 24.72 22.65 -6.86
CA ARG A 66 26.07 23.10 -7.18
C ARG A 66 26.96 21.98 -7.77
N ARG A 67 26.68 20.71 -7.41
CA ARG A 67 27.49 19.54 -7.84
C ARG A 67 27.35 19.26 -9.33
N VAL A 68 26.12 19.41 -9.84
CA VAL A 68 25.80 19.19 -11.27
C VAL A 68 25.59 20.50 -12.04
N ARG A 69 25.70 21.66 -11.36
CA ARG A 69 25.52 23.00 -11.90
C ARG A 69 24.20 23.12 -12.69
N ALA A 70 23.11 22.62 -12.13
CA ALA A 70 21.78 22.64 -12.73
C ALA A 70 20.70 22.82 -11.66
N PHE A 71 19.55 23.32 -12.06
CA PHE A 71 18.36 23.31 -11.23
C PHE A 71 17.79 21.89 -11.14
N ARG A 72 17.30 21.50 -9.96
CA ARG A 72 16.79 20.19 -9.67
C ARG A 72 15.53 20.26 -8.82
N ALA A 73 14.53 19.41 -9.11
CA ALA A 73 13.33 19.23 -8.29
C ALA A 73 13.09 17.75 -8.00
N PRO A 74 12.44 17.36 -6.87
CA PRO A 74 11.99 15.99 -6.65
C PRO A 74 11.08 15.52 -7.79
N ALA A 75 11.23 14.26 -8.23
CA ALA A 75 10.43 13.71 -9.32
C ALA A 75 8.92 13.75 -9.02
N GLY A 76 8.50 13.56 -7.76
CA GLY A 76 7.10 13.68 -7.34
C GLY A 76 6.48 15.08 -7.52
N LYS A 77 7.31 16.10 -7.80
CA LYS A 77 6.83 17.46 -8.13
C LYS A 77 6.72 17.72 -9.63
N TYR A 78 6.99 16.71 -10.47
CA TYR A 78 7.05 16.83 -11.92
C TYR A 78 5.78 17.43 -12.54
N ALA A 79 4.58 16.96 -12.17
CA ALA A 79 3.32 17.52 -12.69
C ALA A 79 3.12 18.98 -12.28
N ALA A 80 3.35 19.31 -10.99
CA ALA A 80 3.26 20.66 -10.49
C ALA A 80 4.26 21.60 -11.16
N LEU A 81 5.48 21.10 -11.42
CA LEU A 81 6.52 21.83 -12.13
C LEU A 81 6.13 22.13 -13.57
N LYS A 82 5.60 21.15 -14.31
CA LYS A 82 5.09 21.37 -15.68
C LYS A 82 3.95 22.39 -15.73
N HIS A 83 3.04 22.29 -14.77
CA HIS A 83 1.95 23.26 -14.67
C HIS A 83 2.48 24.68 -14.43
N TRP A 84 3.41 24.83 -13.48
CA TRP A 84 4.04 26.12 -13.18
C TRP A 84 4.78 26.71 -14.39
N LEU A 85 5.58 25.90 -15.10
CA LEU A 85 6.32 26.32 -16.29
C LEU A 85 5.38 26.81 -17.41
N ARG A 86 4.28 26.08 -17.64
CA ARG A 86 3.26 26.49 -18.62
C ARG A 86 2.58 27.80 -18.23
N ALA A 87 2.22 27.95 -16.94
CA ALA A 87 1.62 29.17 -16.43
C ALA A 87 2.57 30.38 -16.51
N ALA A 88 3.88 30.15 -16.37
CA ALA A 88 4.93 31.15 -16.56
C ALA A 88 5.29 31.42 -18.03
N GLY A 89 4.61 30.78 -18.99
CA GLY A 89 4.88 30.93 -20.41
C GLY A 89 6.22 30.35 -20.89
N VAL A 90 6.84 29.48 -20.09
CA VAL A 90 8.16 28.90 -20.41
C VAL A 90 8.00 27.76 -21.41
N GLN A 91 8.70 27.87 -22.54
CA GLN A 91 8.83 26.80 -23.53
C GLN A 91 9.85 25.77 -23.05
N PHE A 92 9.49 24.49 -23.00
CA PHE A 92 10.40 23.44 -22.59
C PHE A 92 10.20 22.15 -23.39
N ALA A 93 11.30 21.40 -23.60
CA ALA A 93 11.28 20.07 -24.13
C ALA A 93 11.24 19.04 -22.96
N ASP A 94 10.18 18.28 -22.93
CA ASP A 94 9.99 17.25 -21.90
C ASP A 94 10.59 15.91 -22.37
N ILE A 95 11.76 15.58 -21.85
CA ILE A 95 12.44 14.31 -22.08
C ILE A 95 12.52 13.46 -20.79
N ALA A 96 11.86 13.90 -19.72
CA ALA A 96 11.80 13.17 -18.45
C ALA A 96 10.85 11.98 -18.52
N SER A 97 9.69 12.18 -19.15
CA SER A 97 8.74 11.10 -19.41
C SER A 97 8.97 10.55 -20.81
N ARG A 98 9.09 9.23 -20.91
CA ARG A 98 9.06 8.52 -22.19
C ARG A 98 7.68 7.88 -22.30
N PRO A 99 6.74 8.44 -23.08
CA PRO A 99 5.40 7.88 -23.21
C PRO A 99 5.50 6.43 -23.71
N ARG A 100 5.11 5.50 -22.88
CA ARG A 100 4.98 4.09 -23.22
C ARG A 100 3.50 3.79 -23.39
N SER A 101 3.02 3.84 -24.61
CA SER A 101 1.66 3.39 -24.91
C SER A 101 1.54 1.91 -24.56
N VAL A 102 0.65 1.62 -23.65
CA VAL A 102 0.17 0.27 -23.41
C VAL A 102 -0.90 0.03 -24.47
N ALA A 103 -0.56 -0.67 -25.54
CA ALA A 103 -1.52 -0.98 -26.62
C ALA A 103 -2.75 -1.70 -26.03
N ASP A 104 -3.89 -1.65 -26.74
CA ASP A 104 -5.16 -2.26 -26.34
C ASP A 104 -5.08 -3.80 -26.29
N THR A 105 -4.38 -4.30 -25.28
CA THR A 105 -4.05 -5.71 -25.05
C THR A 105 -4.75 -6.26 -23.80
N TRP A 106 -5.79 -5.55 -23.31
CA TRP A 106 -6.54 -5.91 -22.12
C TRP A 106 -7.81 -6.66 -22.44
N SER A 107 -8.08 -7.75 -21.72
CA SER A 107 -9.39 -8.39 -21.69
C SER A 107 -10.42 -7.55 -20.93
N SER A 108 -11.72 -7.86 -21.08
CA SER A 108 -12.77 -7.21 -20.28
C SER A 108 -12.56 -7.50 -18.79
N ILE A 109 -12.83 -6.51 -17.97
CA ILE A 109 -12.76 -6.61 -16.50
C ILE A 109 -14.10 -6.12 -15.95
N ASP A 110 -14.95 -7.07 -15.51
CA ASP A 110 -16.22 -6.72 -14.93
C ASP A 110 -16.04 -6.26 -13.49
N LEU A 111 -16.60 -5.13 -13.16
CA LEU A 111 -16.57 -4.56 -11.82
C LEU A 111 -17.92 -4.71 -11.14
N ARG A 112 -17.91 -4.93 -9.84
CA ARG A 112 -19.08 -4.83 -9.00
C ARG A 112 -19.50 -3.36 -8.84
N PRO A 113 -20.79 -3.06 -8.54
CA PRO A 113 -21.25 -1.67 -8.45
C PRO A 113 -20.39 -0.76 -7.55
N TYR A 114 -19.96 -1.26 -6.39
CA TYR A 114 -19.12 -0.47 -5.48
C TYR A 114 -17.68 -0.30 -6.00
N GLN A 115 -17.16 -1.25 -6.77
CA GLN A 115 -15.85 -1.11 -7.42
C GLN A 115 -15.92 -0.08 -8.54
N GLU A 116 -17.03 -0.07 -9.29
CA GLU A 116 -17.29 0.93 -10.31
C GLU A 116 -17.40 2.34 -9.69
N ALA A 117 -18.13 2.48 -8.58
CA ALA A 117 -18.23 3.73 -7.84
C ALA A 117 -16.87 4.20 -7.31
N ALA A 118 -16.05 3.29 -6.78
CA ALA A 118 -14.71 3.58 -6.30
C ALA A 118 -13.76 4.03 -7.42
N LEU A 119 -13.85 3.40 -8.58
CA LEU A 119 -13.05 3.77 -9.75
C LEU A 119 -13.47 5.13 -10.29
N SER A 120 -14.79 5.39 -10.39
CA SER A 120 -15.31 6.69 -10.80
C SER A 120 -14.92 7.81 -9.83
N ALA A 121 -14.91 7.56 -8.53
CA ALA A 121 -14.44 8.54 -7.53
C ALA A 121 -12.96 8.89 -7.72
N TRP A 122 -12.12 7.91 -8.06
CA TRP A 122 -10.71 8.13 -8.35
C TRP A 122 -10.50 8.88 -9.67
N GLU A 123 -11.28 8.58 -10.71
CA GLU A 123 -11.27 9.31 -11.98
C GLU A 123 -11.69 10.79 -11.80
N LEU A 124 -12.74 11.04 -11.03
CA LEU A 124 -13.17 12.40 -10.68
C LEU A 124 -12.12 13.19 -9.89
N ALA A 125 -11.31 12.50 -9.09
CA ALA A 125 -10.17 13.06 -8.37
C ALA A 125 -8.90 13.21 -9.25
N GLN A 126 -9.07 13.29 -10.58
CA GLN A 126 -7.98 13.46 -11.54
C GLN A 126 -6.93 12.35 -11.43
N HIS A 127 -7.36 11.12 -11.24
CA HIS A 127 -6.52 9.93 -11.12
C HIS A 127 -5.52 9.98 -9.94
N ARG A 128 -5.86 10.72 -8.87
CA ARG A 128 -5.03 10.81 -7.65
C ARG A 128 -5.88 10.57 -6.41
N GLY A 129 -5.57 9.48 -5.70
CA GLY A 129 -6.28 9.22 -4.45
C GLY A 129 -6.09 7.82 -3.91
N VAL A 130 -6.55 7.66 -2.67
CA VAL A 130 -6.60 6.39 -1.95
C VAL A 130 -8.02 5.84 -1.97
N VAL A 131 -8.15 4.58 -2.35
CA VAL A 131 -9.39 3.81 -2.27
C VAL A 131 -9.29 2.82 -1.12
N ALA A 132 -10.15 2.99 -0.12
CA ALA A 132 -10.22 2.13 1.04
C ALA A 132 -11.37 1.12 0.86
N LEU A 133 -11.00 -0.15 0.67
CA LEU A 133 -11.94 -1.26 0.50
C LEU A 133 -11.54 -2.43 1.39
N PRO A 134 -12.48 -3.17 1.98
CA PRO A 134 -12.20 -4.33 2.80
C PRO A 134 -11.35 -5.38 2.09
N THR A 135 -10.68 -6.24 2.85
CA THR A 135 -9.98 -7.41 2.31
C THR A 135 -10.99 -8.34 1.63
N GLY A 136 -10.63 -8.91 0.48
CA GLY A 136 -11.53 -9.78 -0.29
C GLY A 136 -12.56 -9.03 -1.16
N SER A 137 -12.61 -7.70 -1.11
CA SER A 137 -13.49 -6.88 -1.97
C SER A 137 -13.02 -6.74 -3.42
N GLY A 138 -11.88 -7.32 -3.77
CA GLY A 138 -11.32 -7.26 -5.13
C GLY A 138 -10.58 -5.95 -5.44
N LYS A 139 -9.78 -5.43 -4.49
CA LYS A 139 -8.90 -4.26 -4.70
C LYS A 139 -7.99 -4.40 -5.92
N THR A 140 -7.37 -5.57 -6.10
CA THR A 140 -6.53 -5.87 -7.28
C THR A 140 -7.33 -5.73 -8.57
N ARG A 141 -8.57 -6.28 -8.62
CA ARG A 141 -9.44 -6.17 -9.80
C ARG A 141 -9.79 -4.72 -10.14
N LEU A 142 -10.04 -3.89 -9.13
CA LEU A 142 -10.22 -2.43 -9.30
C LEU A 142 -8.99 -1.78 -9.92
N ALA A 143 -7.79 -2.10 -9.44
CA ALA A 143 -6.55 -1.53 -9.97
C ALA A 143 -6.28 -1.98 -11.41
N LEU A 144 -6.54 -3.25 -11.73
CA LEU A 144 -6.45 -3.76 -13.11
C LEU A 144 -7.41 -3.01 -14.04
N ALA A 145 -8.63 -2.70 -13.57
CA ALA A 145 -9.58 -1.89 -14.31
C ALA A 145 -9.11 -0.44 -14.49
N ALA A 146 -8.47 0.15 -13.47
CA ALA A 146 -7.86 1.48 -13.55
C ALA A 146 -6.74 1.53 -14.62
N MET A 147 -5.84 0.52 -14.63
CA MET A 147 -4.80 0.39 -15.64
C MET A 147 -5.39 0.25 -17.05
N ARG A 148 -6.41 -0.61 -17.20
CA ARG A 148 -7.10 -0.81 -18.47
C ARG A 148 -7.78 0.48 -18.96
N ARG A 149 -8.43 1.24 -18.07
CA ARG A 149 -9.12 2.49 -18.49
C ARG A 149 -8.16 3.61 -18.86
N THR A 150 -7.06 3.73 -18.11
CA THR A 150 -6.09 4.79 -18.35
C THR A 150 -5.15 4.50 -19.52
N GLN A 151 -4.91 3.24 -19.84
CA GLN A 151 -3.93 2.79 -20.86
C GLN A 151 -2.52 3.38 -20.63
N LEU A 152 -2.20 3.72 -19.37
CA LEU A 152 -0.91 4.28 -18.98
C LEU A 152 0.10 3.18 -18.64
N SER A 153 1.38 3.48 -18.86
CA SER A 153 2.44 2.64 -18.28
C SER A 153 2.34 2.64 -16.76
N ALA A 154 2.34 1.45 -16.15
CA ALA A 154 1.99 1.29 -14.74
C ALA A 154 3.06 0.55 -13.92
N LEU A 155 3.40 1.12 -12.76
CA LEU A 155 4.19 0.46 -11.73
C LEU A 155 3.28 0.11 -10.55
N CYS A 156 3.18 -1.20 -10.25
CA CYS A 156 2.43 -1.71 -9.11
C CYS A 156 3.39 -2.04 -7.98
N LEU A 157 3.24 -1.36 -6.86
CA LEU A 157 4.03 -1.59 -5.65
C LEU A 157 3.26 -2.48 -4.67
N VAL A 158 3.89 -3.55 -4.21
CA VAL A 158 3.30 -4.54 -3.30
C VAL A 158 4.23 -4.81 -2.10
N PRO A 159 3.69 -5.11 -0.90
CA PRO A 159 4.50 -5.27 0.29
C PRO A 159 5.37 -6.53 0.30
N THR A 160 4.95 -7.63 -0.32
CA THR A 160 5.61 -8.93 -0.19
C THR A 160 5.81 -9.63 -1.54
N ARG A 161 6.74 -10.61 -1.56
CA ARG A 161 6.98 -11.47 -2.73
C ARG A 161 5.75 -12.31 -3.10
N VAL A 162 5.00 -12.75 -2.11
CA VAL A 162 3.78 -13.53 -2.33
C VAL A 162 2.76 -12.70 -3.09
N LEU A 163 2.60 -11.43 -2.72
CA LEU A 163 1.73 -10.49 -3.46
C LEU A 163 2.27 -10.18 -4.85
N LEU A 164 3.59 -10.07 -5.03
CA LEU A 164 4.19 -9.88 -6.35
C LEU A 164 3.81 -11.01 -7.30
N ASP A 165 3.88 -12.25 -6.85
CA ASP A 165 3.49 -13.41 -7.65
C ASP A 165 1.98 -13.46 -7.91
N GLN A 166 1.16 -13.11 -6.91
CA GLN A 166 -0.28 -13.03 -7.06
C GLN A 166 -0.66 -11.96 -8.10
N TRP A 167 -0.14 -10.75 -7.96
CA TRP A 167 -0.38 -9.64 -8.90
C TRP A 167 0.07 -9.98 -10.31
N SER A 168 1.23 -10.64 -10.46
CA SER A 168 1.74 -11.09 -11.76
C SER A 168 0.81 -12.10 -12.42
N ARG A 169 0.23 -13.02 -11.65
CA ARG A 169 -0.76 -13.99 -12.16
C ARG A 169 -2.09 -13.33 -12.54
N GLU A 170 -2.60 -12.42 -11.71
CA GLU A 170 -3.84 -11.70 -11.98
C GLU A 170 -3.70 -10.76 -13.21
N LEU A 171 -2.54 -10.11 -13.35
CA LEU A 171 -2.20 -9.34 -14.56
C LEU A 171 -2.16 -10.24 -15.80
N ALA A 172 -1.46 -11.37 -15.74
CA ALA A 172 -1.35 -12.28 -16.89
C ALA A 172 -2.69 -12.86 -17.34
N ALA A 173 -3.67 -12.93 -16.46
CA ALA A 173 -5.03 -13.37 -16.80
C ALA A 173 -5.81 -12.37 -17.66
N VAL A 174 -5.49 -11.06 -17.57
CA VAL A 174 -6.26 -9.99 -18.23
C VAL A 174 -5.42 -9.11 -19.15
N TYR A 175 -4.10 -9.10 -19.02
CA TYR A 175 -3.18 -8.31 -19.83
C TYR A 175 -2.27 -9.22 -20.65
N ARG A 176 -2.27 -9.05 -21.97
CA ARG A 176 -1.52 -9.90 -22.91
C ARG A 176 -0.14 -9.36 -23.27
N GLY A 177 0.18 -8.14 -22.84
CA GLY A 177 1.51 -7.55 -23.03
C GLY A 177 2.56 -8.11 -22.06
N PRO A 178 3.83 -7.75 -22.24
CA PRO A 178 4.91 -8.17 -21.36
C PRO A 178 4.72 -7.55 -19.96
N ILE A 179 4.87 -8.38 -18.92
CA ILE A 179 4.80 -7.97 -17.51
C ILE A 179 6.22 -7.92 -16.96
N GLY A 180 6.61 -6.74 -16.45
CA GLY A 180 7.86 -6.54 -15.73
C GLY A 180 7.78 -7.06 -14.30
N CYS A 181 8.94 -7.34 -13.70
CA CYS A 181 9.05 -7.83 -12.33
C CYS A 181 10.32 -7.28 -11.68
N TYR A 182 10.16 -6.66 -10.50
CA TYR A 182 11.28 -6.21 -9.66
C TYR A 182 11.12 -6.75 -8.24
N GLY A 183 11.90 -7.75 -7.91
CA GLY A 183 11.88 -8.44 -6.63
C GLY A 183 12.49 -9.83 -6.75
N ASP A 184 12.87 -10.44 -5.63
CA ASP A 184 13.44 -11.79 -5.56
C ASP A 184 14.63 -12.04 -6.52
N GLY A 185 15.50 -11.04 -6.68
CA GLY A 185 16.62 -11.10 -7.61
C GLY A 185 16.27 -10.83 -9.08
N VAL A 186 15.00 -10.78 -9.44
CA VAL A 186 14.53 -10.48 -10.80
C VAL A 186 14.48 -8.96 -11.01
N ARG A 187 14.99 -8.48 -12.15
CA ARG A 187 14.96 -7.08 -12.59
C ARG A 187 14.56 -7.02 -14.05
N ARG A 188 13.28 -7.08 -14.33
CA ARG A 188 12.74 -7.04 -15.68
C ARG A 188 11.75 -5.90 -15.80
N LEU A 189 12.08 -4.90 -16.64
CA LEU A 189 11.25 -3.74 -16.90
C LEU A 189 10.33 -4.00 -18.09
N ALA A 190 9.04 -3.64 -17.94
CA ALA A 190 8.03 -3.61 -18.99
C ALA A 190 7.09 -2.42 -18.80
N ALA A 191 6.18 -2.15 -19.74
CA ALA A 191 5.22 -1.07 -19.64
C ALA A 191 4.26 -1.23 -18.42
N VAL A 192 3.93 -2.48 -18.06
CA VAL A 192 3.27 -2.81 -16.80
C VAL A 192 4.25 -3.64 -15.98
N THR A 193 4.62 -3.16 -14.81
CA THR A 193 5.64 -3.77 -13.96
C THR A 193 5.13 -3.88 -12.53
N VAL A 194 5.38 -5.02 -11.88
CA VAL A 194 5.12 -5.22 -10.45
C VAL A 194 6.44 -5.22 -9.69
N ALA A 195 6.50 -4.51 -8.58
CA ALA A 195 7.69 -4.44 -7.74
C ALA A 195 7.33 -4.58 -6.26
N THR A 196 8.21 -5.23 -5.48
CA THR A 196 8.07 -5.19 -4.02
C THR A 196 8.47 -3.82 -3.49
N PHE A 197 7.93 -3.41 -2.32
CA PHE A 197 8.33 -2.15 -1.66
C PHE A 197 9.83 -2.04 -1.46
N GLU A 198 10.47 -3.15 -1.09
CA GLU A 198 11.92 -3.20 -0.90
C GLU A 198 12.69 -3.01 -2.21
N ALA A 199 12.24 -3.64 -3.29
CA ALA A 199 12.84 -3.47 -4.60
C ALA A 199 12.63 -2.03 -5.13
N ALA A 200 11.44 -1.46 -4.92
CA ALA A 200 11.16 -0.08 -5.28
C ALA A 200 12.05 0.89 -4.49
N TYR A 201 12.18 0.72 -3.18
CA TYR A 201 13.05 1.55 -2.36
C TYR A 201 14.50 1.57 -2.86
N ARG A 202 15.02 0.41 -3.27
CA ARG A 202 16.39 0.29 -3.79
C ARG A 202 16.58 0.80 -5.21
N HIS A 203 15.55 0.69 -6.07
CA HIS A 203 15.69 0.90 -7.51
C HIS A 203 14.80 2.01 -8.08
N MET A 204 14.09 2.79 -7.24
CA MET A 204 13.22 3.87 -7.74
C MET A 204 14.02 4.97 -8.46
N HIS A 205 15.29 5.14 -8.11
CA HIS A 205 16.19 6.04 -8.82
C HIS A 205 16.37 5.67 -10.32
N GLU A 206 16.11 4.43 -10.70
CA GLU A 206 16.07 3.94 -12.09
C GLU A 206 14.62 3.89 -12.60
N LEU A 207 13.71 3.31 -11.80
CA LEU A 207 12.33 3.03 -12.20
C LEU A 207 11.45 4.27 -12.31
N GLY A 208 11.69 5.29 -11.48
CA GLY A 208 10.76 6.39 -11.26
C GLY A 208 10.45 7.24 -12.50
N GLY A 209 11.30 7.21 -13.53
CA GLY A 209 11.08 7.93 -14.80
C GLY A 209 10.34 7.15 -15.89
N HIS A 210 9.90 5.91 -15.62
CA HIS A 210 9.40 5.01 -16.66
C HIS A 210 7.87 4.83 -16.66
N PHE A 211 7.15 5.36 -15.68
CA PHE A 211 5.74 5.07 -15.50
C PHE A 211 4.92 6.34 -15.31
N ASP A 212 3.71 6.34 -15.87
CA ASP A 212 2.74 7.43 -15.77
C ASP A 212 1.67 7.16 -14.72
N LEU A 213 1.46 5.89 -14.36
CA LEU A 213 0.56 5.43 -13.29
C LEU A 213 1.36 4.69 -12.22
N LEU A 214 1.19 5.10 -10.97
CA LEU A 214 1.70 4.41 -9.79
C LEU A 214 0.54 3.80 -9.02
N VAL A 215 0.49 2.49 -8.90
CA VAL A 215 -0.46 1.76 -8.06
C VAL A 215 0.28 1.27 -6.82
N VAL A 216 -0.24 1.56 -5.64
CA VAL A 216 0.37 1.16 -4.37
C VAL A 216 -0.63 0.32 -3.59
N ASP A 217 -0.41 -0.99 -3.55
CA ASP A 217 -1.23 -1.89 -2.74
C ASP A 217 -0.79 -1.80 -1.27
N GLU A 218 -1.74 -1.95 -0.35
CA GLU A 218 -1.54 -1.74 1.10
C GLU A 218 -0.82 -0.40 1.40
N VAL A 219 -1.31 0.67 0.80
CA VAL A 219 -0.69 2.01 0.83
C VAL A 219 -0.50 2.58 2.23
N HIS A 220 -1.17 2.04 3.24
CA HIS A 220 -1.00 2.42 4.65
C HIS A 220 0.41 2.14 5.22
N HIS A 221 1.26 1.41 4.51
CA HIS A 221 2.68 1.25 4.85
C HIS A 221 3.51 2.51 4.56
N PHE A 222 2.95 3.48 3.88
CA PHE A 222 3.54 4.78 3.57
C PHE A 222 2.92 5.89 4.43
N GLY A 223 3.52 7.07 4.39
CA GLY A 223 3.13 8.20 5.24
C GLY A 223 3.80 8.22 6.61
N GLY A 224 4.68 7.27 6.89
CA GLY A 224 5.42 7.15 8.15
C GLY A 224 6.92 7.45 8.09
N GLY A 225 7.48 7.76 6.92
CA GLY A 225 8.84 8.24 6.75
C GLY A 225 9.74 7.43 5.83
N LEU A 226 10.40 6.36 6.31
CA LEU A 226 11.55 5.75 5.61
C LEU A 226 11.32 5.27 4.17
N ARG A 227 10.11 4.81 3.81
CA ARG A 227 9.81 4.32 2.46
C ARG A 227 9.18 5.35 1.55
N ASP A 228 8.77 6.49 2.11
CA ASP A 228 8.07 7.57 1.38
C ASP A 228 8.90 8.11 0.22
N GLU A 229 10.23 8.13 0.38
CA GLU A 229 11.18 8.56 -0.63
C GLU A 229 10.99 7.83 -1.98
N SER A 230 10.65 6.53 -1.94
CA SER A 230 10.39 5.78 -3.17
C SER A 230 9.21 6.33 -3.97
N LEU A 231 8.18 6.87 -3.32
CA LEU A 231 7.05 7.51 -4.00
C LEU A 231 7.40 8.93 -4.48
N GLU A 232 8.30 9.62 -3.78
CA GLU A 232 8.80 10.95 -4.18
C GLU A 232 9.67 10.89 -5.42
N MET A 233 10.39 9.78 -5.62
CA MET A 233 11.27 9.55 -6.77
C MET A 233 10.52 9.19 -8.06
N ALA A 234 9.19 9.05 -8.05
CA ALA A 234 8.39 8.69 -9.21
C ALA A 234 7.78 9.93 -9.88
N ILE A 235 7.93 10.03 -11.21
CA ILE A 235 7.29 11.10 -12.04
C ILE A 235 5.80 10.87 -12.25
N ALA A 236 5.29 9.66 -11.97
CA ALA A 236 3.90 9.29 -12.20
C ALA A 236 2.95 10.34 -11.63
N ASP A 237 2.15 10.94 -12.49
CA ASP A 237 1.14 11.91 -12.11
C ASP A 237 -0.12 11.21 -11.62
N SER A 238 -0.57 10.17 -12.32
CA SER A 238 -1.67 9.32 -11.88
C SER A 238 -1.21 8.38 -10.77
N ARG A 239 -1.94 8.38 -9.62
CA ARG A 239 -1.59 7.57 -8.46
C ARG A 239 -2.82 6.97 -7.80
N LEU A 240 -2.81 5.66 -7.61
CA LEU A 240 -3.88 4.90 -6.97
C LEU A 240 -3.32 4.17 -5.74
N GLY A 241 -3.72 4.58 -4.55
CA GLY A 241 -3.45 3.85 -3.32
C GLY A 241 -4.60 2.92 -2.98
N LEU A 242 -4.29 1.68 -2.62
CA LEU A 242 -5.27 0.68 -2.19
C LEU A 242 -4.99 0.29 -0.74
N THR A 243 -6.02 0.21 0.07
CA THR A 243 -5.88 -0.28 1.45
C THR A 243 -7.19 -0.85 1.98
N ALA A 244 -7.11 -1.76 2.94
CA ALA A 244 -8.29 -2.16 3.72
C ALA A 244 -8.51 -1.23 4.94
N THR A 245 -7.49 -0.48 5.32
CA THR A 245 -7.48 0.31 6.55
C THR A 245 -6.71 1.61 6.34
N PRO A 246 -7.40 2.69 5.94
CA PRO A 246 -6.75 3.98 5.76
C PRO A 246 -6.16 4.48 7.10
N PRO A 247 -5.03 5.21 7.10
CA PRO A 247 -4.48 5.78 8.30
C PRO A 247 -5.45 6.80 8.90
N ARG A 248 -5.51 6.85 10.24
CA ARG A 248 -6.32 7.83 10.99
C ARG A 248 -5.47 8.86 11.73
N ASP A 249 -4.17 8.65 11.79
CA ASP A 249 -3.24 9.65 12.31
C ASP A 249 -3.12 10.82 11.34
N GLY A 250 -3.32 12.06 11.83
CA GLY A 250 -3.37 13.25 11.01
C GLY A 250 -2.10 13.49 10.19
N ARG A 251 -0.92 13.16 10.74
CA ARG A 251 0.36 13.31 10.02
C ARG A 251 0.46 12.33 8.86
N ALA A 252 0.12 11.06 9.10
CA ALA A 252 0.13 10.04 8.07
C ALA A 252 -0.91 10.31 6.98
N VAL A 253 -2.09 10.82 7.33
CA VAL A 253 -3.14 11.23 6.37
C VAL A 253 -2.64 12.35 5.48
N THR A 254 -2.09 13.43 6.07
CA THR A 254 -1.54 14.57 5.31
C THR A 254 -0.42 14.10 4.39
N ARG A 255 0.50 13.29 4.90
CA ARG A 255 1.63 12.80 4.12
C ARG A 255 1.22 11.90 2.96
N LEU A 256 0.27 10.98 3.17
CA LEU A 256 -0.30 10.18 2.09
C LEU A 256 -1.05 11.03 1.05
N GLY A 257 -1.74 12.08 1.51
CA GLY A 257 -2.37 13.06 0.62
C GLY A 257 -1.37 13.71 -0.34
N GLU A 258 -0.17 14.03 0.13
CA GLU A 258 0.92 14.57 -0.70
C GLU A 258 1.49 13.52 -1.66
N LEU A 259 1.75 12.31 -1.17
CA LEU A 259 2.43 11.24 -1.90
C LEU A 259 1.54 10.58 -2.96
N VAL A 260 0.28 10.33 -2.64
CA VAL A 260 -0.66 9.58 -3.49
C VAL A 260 -1.89 10.40 -3.84
N GLY A 261 -2.47 11.07 -2.87
CA GLY A 261 -3.72 11.82 -2.96
C GLY A 261 -4.60 11.57 -1.74
N PRO A 262 -5.71 12.32 -1.59
CA PRO A 262 -6.65 12.12 -0.49
C PRO A 262 -7.37 10.77 -0.59
N THR A 263 -8.00 10.32 0.49
CA THR A 263 -8.95 9.20 0.42
C THR A 263 -10.19 9.66 -0.36
N VAL A 264 -10.38 9.08 -1.54
CA VAL A 264 -11.46 9.45 -2.48
C VAL A 264 -12.67 8.52 -2.38
N PHE A 265 -12.47 7.33 -1.84
CA PHE A 265 -13.54 6.37 -1.61
C PHE A 265 -13.21 5.49 -0.40
N GLU A 266 -14.19 5.27 0.47
CA GLU A 266 -14.07 4.39 1.63
C GLU A 266 -15.35 3.58 1.78
N LEU A 267 -15.22 2.27 1.93
CA LEU A 267 -16.32 1.35 2.18
C LEU A 267 -15.96 0.45 3.37
N ALA A 268 -16.81 0.42 4.38
CA ALA A 268 -16.59 -0.42 5.55
C ALA A 268 -17.01 -1.88 5.30
N VAL A 269 -16.46 -2.81 6.10
CA VAL A 269 -16.84 -4.24 6.06
C VAL A 269 -18.35 -4.42 6.26
N ALA A 270 -18.94 -3.64 7.17
CA ALA A 270 -20.34 -3.72 7.48
C ALA A 270 -21.25 -3.32 6.29
N ASP A 271 -20.81 -2.40 5.44
CA ASP A 271 -21.57 -1.97 4.26
C ASP A 271 -21.66 -3.06 3.18
N LEU A 272 -20.73 -4.02 3.22
CA LEU A 272 -20.69 -5.17 2.30
C LEU A 272 -21.33 -6.43 2.89
N ALA A 273 -21.54 -6.47 4.21
CA ALA A 273 -22.10 -7.62 4.89
C ALA A 273 -23.57 -7.84 4.48
N GLY A 274 -23.91 -9.09 4.18
CA GLY A 274 -25.28 -9.50 3.81
C GLY A 274 -25.66 -9.35 2.33
N GLY A 275 -24.98 -8.49 1.57
CA GLY A 275 -25.27 -8.31 0.14
C GLY A 275 -24.14 -8.76 -0.79
N LEU A 276 -22.90 -8.41 -0.47
CA LEU A 276 -21.72 -8.62 -1.33
C LEU A 276 -20.62 -9.44 -0.66
N LEU A 277 -20.58 -9.43 0.67
CA LEU A 277 -19.76 -10.33 1.49
C LEU A 277 -20.68 -11.28 2.26
N ALA A 278 -20.18 -12.43 2.68
CA ALA A 278 -20.94 -13.34 3.52
C ALA A 278 -21.43 -12.59 4.78
N SER A 279 -22.68 -12.78 5.17
CA SER A 279 -23.16 -12.32 6.47
C SER A 279 -22.35 -13.02 7.57
N PHE A 280 -21.92 -12.30 8.58
CA PHE A 280 -21.15 -12.86 9.68
C PHE A 280 -21.67 -12.40 11.04
N ASP A 281 -21.48 -13.27 12.02
CA ASP A 281 -21.75 -12.98 13.41
C ASP A 281 -20.41 -12.82 14.16
N ALA A 282 -20.23 -11.70 14.84
CA ALA A 282 -19.05 -11.49 15.68
C ALA A 282 -19.39 -11.76 17.15
N MET A 283 -18.72 -12.71 17.76
CA MET A 283 -18.98 -13.13 19.15
C MET A 283 -17.70 -12.95 19.99
N THR A 284 -17.78 -12.13 21.04
CA THR A 284 -16.70 -12.00 22.03
C THR A 284 -16.98 -12.89 23.23
N LEU A 285 -16.11 -13.85 23.48
CA LEU A 285 -16.18 -14.74 24.65
C LEU A 285 -15.26 -14.22 25.75
N TYR A 286 -15.85 -13.72 26.81
CA TYR A 286 -15.11 -13.25 27.99
C TYR A 286 -14.80 -14.39 28.93
N LEU A 287 -13.50 -14.63 29.17
CA LEU A 287 -12.97 -15.78 29.91
C LEU A 287 -12.22 -15.31 31.16
N ASP A 288 -12.22 -16.12 32.22
CA ASP A 288 -11.54 -15.81 33.45
C ASP A 288 -10.19 -16.51 33.56
N LEU A 289 -9.22 -15.87 34.21
CA LEU A 289 -7.94 -16.49 34.59
C LEU A 289 -8.16 -17.50 35.73
N SER A 290 -7.36 -18.58 35.75
CA SER A 290 -7.25 -19.41 36.98
C SER A 290 -6.69 -18.58 38.13
N SER A 291 -6.75 -19.11 39.37
CA SER A 291 -6.18 -18.43 40.54
C SER A 291 -4.68 -18.17 40.39
N GLU A 292 -3.94 -19.16 39.87
CA GLU A 292 -2.49 -19.05 39.66
C GLU A 292 -2.18 -18.04 38.52
N GLU A 293 -2.88 -18.13 37.41
CA GLU A 293 -2.72 -17.20 36.26
C GLU A 293 -3.07 -15.76 36.71
N ARG A 294 -4.11 -15.57 37.50
CA ARG A 294 -4.52 -14.26 38.04
C ARG A 294 -3.45 -13.66 38.93
N THR A 295 -2.88 -14.48 39.83
CA THR A 295 -1.81 -14.02 40.74
C THR A 295 -0.58 -13.60 39.94
N ALA A 296 -0.14 -14.46 39.02
CA ALA A 296 1.01 -14.18 38.12
C ALA A 296 0.77 -12.91 37.28
N TYR A 297 -0.42 -12.75 36.67
CA TYR A 297 -0.78 -11.57 35.90
C TYR A 297 -0.76 -10.29 36.77
N THR A 298 -1.32 -10.34 37.98
CA THR A 298 -1.40 -9.16 38.85
C THR A 298 -0.02 -8.66 39.27
N ILE A 299 0.90 -9.58 39.59
CA ILE A 299 2.29 -9.22 39.93
C ILE A 299 2.97 -8.52 38.76
N GLN A 300 2.90 -9.11 37.55
CA GLN A 300 3.55 -8.54 36.40
C GLN A 300 2.89 -7.21 35.95
N SER A 301 1.57 -7.12 36.06
CA SER A 301 0.82 -5.91 35.74
C SER A 301 1.18 -4.75 36.69
N ALA A 302 1.38 -5.00 37.98
CA ALA A 302 1.80 -3.98 38.95
C ALA A 302 3.20 -3.42 38.60
N ILE A 303 4.17 -4.31 38.30
CA ILE A 303 5.54 -3.91 37.90
C ILE A 303 5.51 -3.04 36.64
N PHE A 304 4.76 -3.47 35.61
CA PHE A 304 4.66 -2.72 34.35
C PHE A 304 3.97 -1.37 34.54
N THR A 305 2.80 -1.38 35.18
CA THR A 305 1.95 -0.18 35.34
C THR A 305 2.62 0.92 36.13
N ALA A 306 3.41 0.60 37.15
CA ALA A 306 4.14 1.58 37.94
C ALA A 306 5.08 2.43 37.09
N VAL A 307 5.87 1.79 36.22
CA VAL A 307 6.84 2.48 35.36
C VAL A 307 6.13 3.17 34.17
N PHE A 308 5.17 2.49 33.57
CA PHE A 308 4.45 3.03 32.41
C PHE A 308 3.59 4.25 32.74
N ALA A 309 2.93 4.25 33.92
CA ALA A 309 2.13 5.39 34.36
C ALA A 309 3.01 6.63 34.64
N THR A 310 4.20 6.46 35.19
CA THR A 310 5.16 7.56 35.39
C THR A 310 5.58 8.14 34.04
N PHE A 311 6.03 7.29 33.08
CA PHE A 311 6.38 7.73 31.74
C PHE A 311 5.25 8.48 31.03
N ARG A 312 4.00 7.98 31.14
CA ARG A 312 2.83 8.63 30.51
C ARG A 312 2.51 10.01 31.11
N ARG A 313 2.84 10.26 32.37
CA ARG A 313 2.70 11.58 33.00
C ARG A 313 3.78 12.54 32.51
N GLU A 314 5.01 12.06 32.37
CA GLU A 314 6.16 12.86 31.95
C GLU A 314 6.15 13.16 30.42
N ALA A 315 5.62 12.23 29.61
CA ALA A 315 5.54 12.34 28.15
C ALA A 315 4.11 12.03 27.65
N PRO A 316 3.13 12.95 27.83
CA PRO A 316 1.78 12.78 27.32
C PRO A 316 1.78 12.68 25.80
N GLY A 317 1.17 11.60 25.25
CA GLY A 317 1.10 11.39 23.79
C GLY A 317 2.27 10.62 23.18
N ALA A 318 3.34 10.32 23.95
CA ALA A 318 4.45 9.50 23.47
C ALA A 318 3.99 8.10 23.00
N SER A 319 4.63 7.59 21.96
CA SER A 319 4.34 6.28 21.39
C SER A 319 4.86 5.12 22.24
N TRP A 320 4.43 3.89 21.90
CA TRP A 320 5.02 2.68 22.49
C TRP A 320 6.52 2.55 22.18
N ALA A 321 6.96 2.99 21.01
CA ALA A 321 8.38 2.97 20.64
C ALA A 321 9.21 3.90 21.53
N ASP A 322 8.69 5.10 21.84
CA ASP A 322 9.33 6.05 22.75
C ASP A 322 9.43 5.49 24.16
N PHE A 323 8.35 4.87 24.67
CA PHE A 323 8.39 4.17 25.95
C PHE A 323 9.43 3.06 25.97
N SER A 324 9.46 2.21 24.94
CA SER A 324 10.39 1.08 24.86
C SER A 324 11.84 1.54 24.87
N LYS A 325 12.15 2.62 24.15
CA LYS A 325 13.48 3.24 24.11
C LYS A 325 13.85 3.83 25.47
N HIS A 326 12.96 4.60 26.07
CA HIS A 326 13.15 5.18 27.41
C HIS A 326 13.37 4.10 28.46
N ALA A 327 12.50 3.09 28.50
CA ALA A 327 12.55 2.00 29.46
C ALA A 327 13.82 1.15 29.37
N ALA A 328 14.37 0.96 28.16
CA ALA A 328 15.62 0.24 27.96
C ALA A 328 16.82 0.90 28.68
N GLY A 329 16.78 2.21 28.91
CA GLY A 329 17.85 2.98 29.55
C GLY A 329 17.99 2.76 31.06
N SER A 330 17.01 2.17 31.77
CA SER A 330 17.02 2.00 33.21
C SER A 330 16.77 0.56 33.65
N ALA A 331 17.27 0.18 34.86
CA ALA A 331 17.01 -1.15 35.42
C ALA A 331 15.52 -1.36 35.71
N ALA A 332 14.81 -0.35 36.20
CA ALA A 332 13.36 -0.38 36.43
C ALA A 332 12.59 -0.51 35.13
N GLY A 333 12.97 0.25 34.11
CA GLY A 333 12.36 0.17 32.78
C GLY A 333 12.56 -1.20 32.12
N ARG A 334 13.76 -1.78 32.18
CA ARG A 334 14.00 -3.13 31.66
C ARG A 334 13.15 -4.20 32.36
N ARG A 335 12.97 -4.07 33.70
CA ARG A 335 12.06 -4.94 34.44
C ARG A 335 10.61 -4.76 34.00
N ALA A 336 10.16 -3.53 33.76
CA ALA A 336 8.82 -3.27 33.27
C ALA A 336 8.58 -3.85 31.85
N LEU A 337 9.57 -3.77 30.97
CA LEU A 337 9.50 -4.41 29.64
C LEU A 337 9.47 -5.95 29.73
N ALA A 338 10.21 -6.54 30.69
CA ALA A 338 10.16 -7.98 30.94
C ALA A 338 8.78 -8.39 31.48
N ALA A 339 8.24 -7.65 32.45
CA ALA A 339 6.91 -7.87 32.98
C ALA A 339 5.81 -7.77 31.90
N TRP A 340 5.92 -6.80 30.99
CA TRP A 340 5.01 -6.69 29.85
C TRP A 340 5.06 -7.92 28.91
N ARG A 341 6.25 -8.44 28.62
CA ARG A 341 6.40 -9.65 27.80
C ARG A 341 5.77 -10.86 28.49
N GLU A 342 6.01 -11.00 29.81
CA GLU A 342 5.45 -12.10 30.60
C GLU A 342 3.93 -12.03 30.68
N MET A 343 3.35 -10.85 30.90
CA MET A 343 1.90 -10.65 30.82
C MET A 343 1.34 -11.12 29.46
N ARG A 344 1.98 -10.75 28.36
CA ARG A 344 1.54 -11.16 27.04
C ARG A 344 1.67 -12.64 26.81
N ARG A 345 2.76 -13.25 27.28
CA ARG A 345 2.98 -14.69 27.22
C ARG A 345 1.91 -15.45 27.98
N LEU A 346 1.58 -15.03 29.19
CA LEU A 346 0.54 -15.61 30.02
C LEU A 346 -0.84 -15.50 29.33
N LEU A 347 -1.19 -14.35 28.79
CA LEU A 347 -2.48 -14.12 28.15
C LEU A 347 -2.61 -14.77 26.77
N SER A 348 -1.51 -15.16 26.13
CA SER A 348 -1.55 -15.71 24.77
C SER A 348 -2.38 -16.99 24.70
N PHE A 349 -2.29 -17.89 25.70
CA PHE A 349 -3.02 -19.15 25.70
C PHE A 349 -3.32 -19.67 27.13
N THR A 350 -4.23 -19.01 27.83
CA THR A 350 -4.66 -19.37 29.20
C THR A 350 -5.43 -20.70 29.26
N ALA A 351 -5.55 -21.27 30.45
CA ALA A 351 -6.32 -22.50 30.68
C ALA A 351 -7.79 -22.40 30.21
N SER A 352 -8.40 -21.23 30.41
CA SER A 352 -9.76 -20.98 29.95
C SER A 352 -9.85 -20.84 28.42
N LYS A 353 -8.87 -20.21 27.79
CA LYS A 353 -8.78 -20.16 26.31
C LYS A 353 -8.59 -21.56 25.69
N ARG A 354 -7.79 -22.43 26.33
CA ARG A 354 -7.67 -23.84 25.91
C ARG A 354 -9.02 -24.54 25.94
N ARG A 355 -9.76 -24.43 27.05
CA ARG A 355 -11.09 -25.05 27.16
C ARG A 355 -12.07 -24.51 26.14
N ALA A 356 -12.10 -23.17 25.95
CA ALA A 356 -12.95 -22.54 24.97
C ALA A 356 -12.61 -22.97 23.54
N LEU A 357 -11.33 -22.98 23.17
CA LEU A 357 -10.87 -23.41 21.85
C LEU A 357 -11.25 -24.89 21.58
N ARG A 358 -11.03 -25.79 22.55
CA ARG A 358 -11.45 -27.18 22.44
C ARG A 358 -12.95 -27.31 22.16
N SER A 359 -13.78 -26.58 22.91
CA SER A 359 -15.24 -26.60 22.73
C SER A 359 -15.63 -26.08 21.35
N LEU A 360 -15.02 -24.99 20.89
CA LEU A 360 -15.31 -24.39 19.58
C LEU A 360 -14.87 -25.30 18.44
N LEU A 361 -13.68 -25.90 18.50
CA LEU A 361 -13.21 -26.84 17.47
C LEU A 361 -14.11 -28.10 17.43
N GLY A 362 -14.57 -28.60 18.59
CA GLY A 362 -15.53 -29.70 18.63
C GLY A 362 -16.88 -29.35 18.06
N ARG A 363 -17.39 -28.14 18.33
CA ARG A 363 -18.69 -27.64 17.79
C ARG A 363 -18.64 -27.45 16.27
N HIS A 364 -17.50 -27.02 15.73
CA HIS A 364 -17.32 -26.66 14.32
C HIS A 364 -16.46 -27.69 13.56
N ARG A 365 -16.45 -28.94 14.00
CA ARG A 365 -15.63 -30.02 13.42
C ARG A 365 -15.83 -30.22 11.90
N ASP A 366 -17.00 -29.89 11.39
CA ASP A 366 -17.37 -30.06 9.98
C ASP A 366 -17.19 -28.77 9.16
N SER A 367 -16.82 -27.65 9.81
CA SER A 367 -16.56 -26.37 9.18
C SER A 367 -15.07 -26.16 8.90
N ARG A 368 -14.77 -25.26 7.98
CA ARG A 368 -13.40 -24.77 7.77
C ARG A 368 -13.10 -23.67 8.80
N VAL A 369 -12.14 -23.95 9.67
CA VAL A 369 -11.80 -23.09 10.82
C VAL A 369 -10.42 -22.48 10.65
N LEU A 370 -10.31 -21.16 10.84
CA LEU A 370 -9.03 -20.44 10.97
C LEU A 370 -8.85 -19.98 12.41
N VAL A 371 -7.77 -20.43 13.05
CA VAL A 371 -7.40 -20.01 14.40
C VAL A 371 -6.24 -19.01 14.31
N PHE A 372 -6.42 -17.83 14.91
CA PHE A 372 -5.43 -16.77 14.89
C PHE A 372 -4.78 -16.59 16.28
N THR A 373 -3.45 -16.54 16.30
CA THR A 373 -2.65 -16.35 17.51
C THR A 373 -1.76 -15.10 17.43
N ALA A 374 -1.23 -14.69 18.57
CA ALA A 374 -0.31 -13.55 18.67
C ALA A 374 1.09 -13.84 18.13
N ASP A 375 1.54 -15.07 18.28
CA ASP A 375 2.92 -15.51 18.06
C ASP A 375 2.97 -16.97 17.60
N ASN A 376 4.14 -17.39 17.07
CA ASN A 376 4.38 -18.70 16.56
C ASN A 376 4.37 -19.77 17.66
N ASP A 377 4.86 -19.45 18.87
CA ASP A 377 4.92 -20.42 19.99
C ASP A 377 3.50 -20.87 20.37
N THR A 378 2.59 -19.93 20.45
CA THR A 378 1.16 -20.22 20.71
C THR A 378 0.55 -21.03 19.54
N ALA A 379 0.89 -20.71 18.29
CA ALA A 379 0.40 -21.45 17.13
C ALA A 379 0.88 -22.91 17.17
N TYR A 380 2.14 -23.14 17.46
CA TYR A 380 2.69 -24.50 17.60
C TYR A 380 2.13 -25.25 18.82
N ALA A 381 1.89 -24.55 19.94
CA ALA A 381 1.26 -25.18 21.12
C ALA A 381 -0.16 -25.67 20.78
N ILE A 382 -0.96 -24.86 20.10
CA ILE A 382 -2.30 -25.23 19.64
C ILE A 382 -2.22 -26.36 18.61
N ALA A 383 -1.30 -26.27 17.65
CA ALA A 383 -1.13 -27.29 16.61
C ALA A 383 -0.86 -28.69 17.21
N ARG A 384 0.01 -28.78 18.22
CA ARG A 384 0.33 -30.05 18.92
C ARG A 384 -0.81 -30.55 19.79
N GLU A 385 -1.49 -29.63 20.51
CA GLU A 385 -2.56 -30.01 21.45
C GLU A 385 -3.80 -30.53 20.74
N TYR A 386 -4.14 -29.93 19.58
CA TYR A 386 -5.37 -30.25 18.84
C TYR A 386 -5.14 -30.98 17.53
N LEU A 387 -3.90 -31.34 17.21
CA LEU A 387 -3.51 -32.04 15.97
C LEU A 387 -3.99 -31.29 14.72
N VAL A 388 -3.85 -29.97 14.72
CA VAL A 388 -4.21 -29.11 13.61
C VAL A 388 -2.96 -28.54 12.93
N MET A 389 -3.08 -28.14 11.66
CA MET A 389 -1.94 -27.72 10.87
C MET A 389 -1.54 -26.28 11.20
N PRO A 390 -0.29 -26.03 11.64
CA PRO A 390 0.22 -24.68 11.84
C PRO A 390 0.60 -24.04 10.49
N LEU A 391 0.36 -22.74 10.36
CA LEU A 391 0.79 -21.92 9.23
C LEU A 391 1.57 -20.72 9.78
N THR A 392 2.88 -20.87 9.91
CA THR A 392 3.79 -19.88 10.48
C THR A 392 4.77 -19.34 9.44
N CYS A 393 5.57 -18.34 9.80
CA CYS A 393 6.61 -17.80 8.92
C CYS A 393 7.76 -18.78 8.65
N ASP A 394 7.90 -19.82 9.48
CA ASP A 394 8.97 -20.81 9.39
C ASP A 394 8.71 -21.87 8.31
N ILE A 395 7.48 -21.97 7.81
CA ILE A 395 7.07 -22.92 6.77
C ILE A 395 7.52 -22.42 5.40
N GLY A 396 8.19 -23.30 4.65
CA GLY A 396 8.62 -23.04 3.29
C GLY A 396 7.47 -22.70 2.33
N ARG A 397 7.79 -22.03 1.22
CA ARG A 397 6.77 -21.59 0.25
C ARG A 397 5.96 -22.76 -0.31
N GLN A 398 6.65 -23.80 -0.76
CA GLN A 398 6.01 -24.97 -1.38
C GLN A 398 5.09 -25.71 -0.39
N GLU A 399 5.56 -25.93 0.83
CA GLU A 399 4.76 -26.55 1.89
C GLU A 399 3.54 -25.70 2.24
N ARG A 400 3.70 -24.38 2.30
CA ARG A 400 2.60 -23.43 2.53
C ARG A 400 1.53 -23.52 1.45
N ASP A 401 1.94 -23.56 0.18
CA ASP A 401 1.03 -23.66 -0.96
C ASP A 401 0.26 -24.99 -0.93
N ASP A 402 0.92 -26.10 -0.57
CA ASP A 402 0.27 -27.42 -0.39
C ASP A 402 -0.76 -27.40 0.74
N VAL A 403 -0.39 -26.86 1.92
CA VAL A 403 -1.30 -26.72 3.06
C VAL A 403 -2.55 -25.92 2.69
N LEU A 404 -2.38 -24.79 1.99
CA LEU A 404 -3.50 -23.97 1.55
C LEU A 404 -4.38 -24.66 0.51
N GLN A 405 -3.79 -25.44 -0.40
CA GLN A 405 -4.55 -26.24 -1.37
C GLN A 405 -5.37 -27.34 -0.67
N ARG A 406 -4.78 -28.06 0.27
CA ARG A 406 -5.48 -29.08 1.06
C ARG A 406 -6.62 -28.48 1.89
N PHE A 407 -6.42 -27.30 2.44
CA PHE A 407 -7.50 -26.60 3.14
C PHE A 407 -8.62 -26.15 2.16
N ARG A 408 -8.29 -25.72 0.94
CA ARG A 408 -9.30 -25.40 -0.10
C ARG A 408 -10.15 -26.61 -0.48
N ARG A 409 -9.51 -27.78 -0.60
CA ARG A 409 -10.20 -29.05 -0.93
C ARG A 409 -11.01 -29.62 0.23
N GLY A 410 -10.79 -29.13 1.46
CA GLY A 410 -11.43 -29.65 2.68
C GLY A 410 -10.69 -30.84 3.31
N ASP A 411 -9.53 -31.25 2.78
CA ASP A 411 -8.68 -32.29 3.35
C ASP A 411 -8.13 -31.88 4.73
N LEU A 412 -7.87 -30.59 4.89
CA LEU A 412 -7.58 -29.92 6.16
C LEU A 412 -8.74 -29.00 6.51
N ARG A 413 -9.35 -29.20 7.66
CA ARG A 413 -10.49 -28.38 8.10
C ARG A 413 -10.10 -27.26 9.06
N THR A 414 -8.97 -27.36 9.73
CA THR A 414 -8.50 -26.35 10.69
C THR A 414 -7.06 -25.99 10.40
N LEU A 415 -6.80 -24.68 10.32
CA LEU A 415 -5.46 -24.11 10.28
C LEU A 415 -5.27 -23.17 11.49
N VAL A 416 -4.08 -23.18 12.07
CA VAL A 416 -3.70 -22.20 13.10
C VAL A 416 -2.57 -21.34 12.58
N SER A 417 -2.73 -20.01 12.68
CA SER A 417 -1.77 -19.07 12.14
C SER A 417 -1.43 -17.96 13.14
N ALA A 418 -0.14 -17.63 13.23
CA ALA A 418 0.30 -16.42 13.88
C ALA A 418 0.16 -15.22 12.92
N ARG A 419 1.24 -14.65 12.42
CA ARG A 419 1.22 -13.44 11.59
C ARG A 419 1.14 -13.67 10.07
N VAL A 420 1.31 -14.91 9.64
CA VAL A 420 1.56 -15.25 8.23
C VAL A 420 0.38 -14.93 7.31
N LEU A 421 -0.86 -14.91 7.83
CA LEU A 421 -2.05 -14.62 7.04
C LEU A 421 -2.40 -13.13 6.97
N ASN A 422 -1.56 -12.25 7.50
CA ASN A 422 -1.86 -10.81 7.57
C ASN A 422 -1.61 -10.08 6.25
N GLU A 423 -0.64 -10.52 5.46
CA GLU A 423 -0.21 -9.80 4.26
C GLU A 423 -0.19 -10.74 3.04
N GLY A 424 -1.13 -10.51 2.12
CA GLY A 424 -1.03 -11.00 0.76
C GLY A 424 -1.26 -12.47 0.48
N LEU A 425 -1.63 -13.29 1.48
CA LEU A 425 -2.03 -14.66 1.20
C LEU A 425 -3.50 -14.74 0.81
N ASP A 426 -3.76 -15.37 -0.33
CA ASP A 426 -5.11 -15.76 -0.74
C ASP A 426 -5.57 -16.94 0.12
N VAL A 427 -6.07 -16.62 1.33
CA VAL A 427 -6.62 -17.63 2.24
C VAL A 427 -7.94 -18.11 1.69
N PRO A 428 -8.10 -19.43 1.54
CA PRO A 428 -9.37 -20.01 1.08
C PRO A 428 -10.51 -19.65 2.03
N ASP A 429 -11.73 -19.64 1.50
CA ASP A 429 -12.93 -19.43 2.27
C ASP A 429 -12.97 -20.28 3.52
N ALA A 430 -13.11 -19.64 4.67
CA ALA A 430 -13.35 -20.28 5.94
C ALA A 430 -14.74 -19.92 6.46
N ASP A 431 -15.32 -20.80 7.24
CA ASP A 431 -16.66 -20.60 7.80
C ASP A 431 -16.55 -19.98 9.20
N ILE A 432 -15.46 -20.31 9.92
CA ILE A 432 -15.24 -19.92 11.31
C ILE A 432 -13.87 -19.29 11.45
N ALA A 433 -13.80 -18.13 12.14
CA ALA A 433 -12.56 -17.56 12.65
C ALA A 433 -12.54 -17.61 14.18
N ILE A 434 -11.41 -17.96 14.76
CA ILE A 434 -11.22 -17.92 16.22
C ILE A 434 -9.96 -17.11 16.53
N VAL A 435 -10.11 -15.96 17.15
CA VAL A 435 -9.00 -15.11 17.61
C VAL A 435 -8.68 -15.46 19.07
N VAL A 436 -7.62 -16.20 19.28
CA VAL A 436 -7.21 -16.70 20.62
C VAL A 436 -6.50 -15.63 21.42
N GLY A 437 -5.70 -14.79 20.80
CA GLY A 437 -4.96 -13.72 21.46
C GLY A 437 -4.18 -12.87 20.46
N GLY A 438 -3.69 -11.73 20.94
CA GLY A 438 -2.79 -10.87 20.17
C GLY A 438 -3.00 -9.39 20.44
N ALA A 439 -1.90 -8.65 20.55
CA ALA A 439 -1.88 -7.19 20.54
C ALA A 439 -2.01 -6.68 19.10
N LEU A 440 -3.08 -7.08 18.43
CA LEU A 440 -3.31 -6.66 17.05
C LEU A 440 -3.99 -5.31 17.04
N GLY A 441 -3.53 -4.46 16.14
CA GLY A 441 -4.22 -3.22 15.82
C GLY A 441 -5.60 -3.50 15.19
N GLU A 442 -6.46 -2.49 15.20
CA GLU A 442 -7.76 -2.50 14.51
C GLU A 442 -7.64 -2.97 13.05
N ARG A 443 -6.56 -2.58 12.37
CA ARG A 443 -6.26 -2.93 10.97
C ARG A 443 -6.09 -4.43 10.75
N GLU A 444 -5.22 -5.07 11.54
CA GLU A 444 -4.97 -6.51 11.39
C GLU A 444 -6.20 -7.35 11.74
N HIS A 445 -7.03 -6.88 12.68
CA HIS A 445 -8.27 -7.55 13.01
C HIS A 445 -9.28 -7.50 11.86
N VAL A 446 -9.49 -6.32 11.25
CA VAL A 446 -10.37 -6.15 10.07
C VAL A 446 -9.88 -7.01 8.91
N GLN A 447 -8.57 -7.04 8.66
CA GLN A 447 -8.00 -7.88 7.60
C GLN A 447 -8.24 -9.37 7.83
N ARG A 448 -8.11 -9.85 9.08
CA ARG A 448 -8.36 -11.25 9.43
C ARG A 448 -9.82 -11.65 9.22
N ILE A 449 -10.74 -10.85 9.74
CA ILE A 449 -12.18 -11.07 9.54
C ILE A 449 -12.53 -11.00 8.05
N GLY A 450 -11.99 -10.03 7.32
CA GLY A 450 -12.22 -9.88 5.88
C GLY A 450 -11.81 -11.08 5.04
N ARG A 451 -10.90 -11.94 5.53
CA ARG A 451 -10.53 -13.18 4.84
C ARG A 451 -11.63 -14.25 4.89
N LEU A 452 -12.52 -14.17 5.88
CA LEU A 452 -13.69 -15.04 6.00
C LEU A 452 -14.88 -14.54 5.18
N LEU A 453 -14.89 -13.22 4.93
CA LEU A 453 -16.01 -12.53 4.30
C LEU A 453 -15.91 -12.59 2.78
N ARG A 454 -15.83 -13.80 2.21
CA ARG A 454 -15.86 -13.95 0.76
C ARG A 454 -17.29 -14.12 0.25
N PRO A 455 -17.63 -13.48 -0.88
CA PRO A 455 -18.98 -13.60 -1.44
C PRO A 455 -19.25 -15.03 -1.87
N SER A 456 -20.21 -15.67 -1.21
CA SER A 456 -20.81 -16.92 -1.64
C SER A 456 -22.28 -16.92 -1.20
N GLU A 457 -23.19 -17.33 -2.07
CA GLU A 457 -24.62 -17.39 -1.76
C GLU A 457 -24.89 -18.29 -0.56
N GLY A 458 -25.69 -17.79 0.38
CA GLY A 458 -26.15 -18.58 1.55
C GLY A 458 -25.13 -18.85 2.65
N LYS A 459 -23.89 -18.34 2.53
CA LYS A 459 -22.85 -18.57 3.52
C LYS A 459 -22.97 -17.63 4.72
N ARG A 460 -23.00 -18.20 5.95
CA ARG A 460 -22.82 -17.47 7.22
C ARG A 460 -21.44 -17.78 7.76
N ALA A 461 -20.70 -16.76 8.10
CA ALA A 461 -19.40 -16.89 8.78
C ALA A 461 -19.54 -16.43 10.25
N ILE A 462 -18.77 -17.05 11.14
CA ILE A 462 -18.76 -16.67 12.57
C ILE A 462 -17.33 -16.35 12.97
N ALA A 463 -17.16 -15.20 13.63
CA ALA A 463 -15.90 -14.78 14.21
C ALA A 463 -15.98 -14.83 15.74
N TYR A 464 -15.21 -15.70 16.37
CA TYR A 464 -15.05 -15.75 17.82
C TYR A 464 -13.81 -14.99 18.24
N GLU A 465 -13.94 -14.12 19.23
CA GLU A 465 -12.81 -13.45 19.89
C GLU A 465 -12.73 -13.89 21.35
N LEU A 466 -11.62 -14.52 21.76
CA LEU A 466 -11.38 -14.96 23.12
C LEU A 466 -10.68 -13.86 23.92
N VAL A 467 -11.36 -13.28 24.89
CA VAL A 467 -10.88 -12.13 25.68
C VAL A 467 -10.83 -12.48 27.15
N THR A 468 -9.69 -12.30 27.77
CA THR A 468 -9.53 -12.55 29.23
C THR A 468 -10.02 -11.34 30.01
N ARG A 469 -11.00 -11.54 30.88
CA ARG A 469 -11.58 -10.50 31.75
C ARG A 469 -10.54 -9.89 32.69
N ASN A 470 -10.74 -8.62 33.02
CA ASN A 470 -9.92 -7.87 33.97
C ASN A 470 -8.42 -7.82 33.58
N THR A 471 -8.14 -7.84 32.27
CA THR A 471 -6.79 -7.73 31.72
C THR A 471 -6.72 -6.65 30.63
N VAL A 472 -5.52 -6.39 30.15
CA VAL A 472 -5.29 -5.47 29.00
C VAL A 472 -6.05 -5.89 27.73
N GLU A 473 -6.43 -7.16 27.60
CA GLU A 473 -7.15 -7.66 26.43
C GLU A 473 -8.54 -7.04 26.27
N VAL A 474 -9.23 -6.69 27.36
CA VAL A 474 -10.56 -6.04 27.30
C VAL A 474 -10.47 -4.69 26.56
N GLY A 475 -9.46 -3.88 26.89
CA GLY A 475 -9.24 -2.62 26.20
C GLY A 475 -8.82 -2.80 24.73
N GLN A 476 -8.09 -3.86 24.44
CA GLN A 476 -7.68 -4.21 23.07
C GLN A 476 -8.88 -4.70 22.23
N ALA A 477 -9.73 -5.56 22.80
CA ALA A 477 -10.94 -6.04 22.15
C ALA A 477 -11.89 -4.89 21.81
N ARG A 478 -12.10 -3.95 22.73
CA ARG A 478 -12.91 -2.74 22.47
C ARG A 478 -12.36 -1.86 21.35
N ARG A 479 -11.05 -1.78 21.19
CA ARG A 479 -10.44 -1.07 20.05
C ARG A 479 -10.63 -1.81 18.75
N ARG A 480 -10.51 -3.13 18.73
CA ARG A 480 -10.73 -3.97 17.55
C ARG A 480 -12.19 -3.93 17.07
N SER A 481 -13.15 -4.00 17.99
CA SER A 481 -14.58 -3.99 17.64
C SER A 481 -15.05 -2.66 17.03
N ARG A 482 -14.39 -1.54 17.30
CA ARG A 482 -14.73 -0.24 16.68
C ARG A 482 -14.57 -0.24 15.16
N GLY A 483 -13.68 -1.05 14.61
CA GLY A 483 -13.51 -1.22 13.16
C GLY A 483 -14.56 -2.10 12.49
N LEU A 484 -15.39 -2.82 13.29
CA LEU A 484 -16.44 -3.71 12.79
C LEU A 484 -17.85 -3.12 12.93
N VAL A 485 -18.02 -2.10 13.77
CA VAL A 485 -19.33 -1.49 14.03
C VAL A 485 -19.57 -0.33 13.07
N THR A 486 -20.65 -0.40 12.29
CA THR A 486 -21.22 0.73 11.56
C THR A 486 -21.53 1.89 12.51
N ARG A 487 -21.21 3.10 12.11
CA ARG A 487 -21.95 4.27 12.63
C ARG A 487 -23.40 4.10 12.20
N SER A 488 -24.28 3.69 13.11
CA SER A 488 -25.71 3.87 12.92
C SER A 488 -25.93 5.35 12.60
N SER A 489 -26.51 5.60 11.43
CA SER A 489 -27.00 6.91 11.06
C SER A 489 -27.91 7.42 12.18
N PRO A 490 -27.83 8.68 12.59
CA PRO A 490 -28.85 9.24 13.48
C PRO A 490 -30.18 9.11 12.76
N GLN A 491 -31.14 8.45 13.41
CA GLN A 491 -32.52 8.50 13.00
C GLN A 491 -32.96 9.97 12.95
N LEU A 492 -33.36 10.43 11.77
CA LEU A 492 -34.15 11.64 11.57
C LEU A 492 -35.57 11.43 12.12
#